data_0458b691909bd3f7bd45a6a6c12cdac3
#
_entry.id   0458b691909bd3f7bd45a6a6c12cdac3
#
_cell.length_a   1.000
_cell.length_b   1.000
_cell.length_c   1.000
_cell.angle_alpha   90.00
_cell.angle_beta   90.00
_cell.angle_gamma   90.00
#
_symmetry.space_group_name_H-M   'P 1'
#
loop_
_entity.id
_entity.type
_entity.pdbx_description
1 polymer ?
#
loop_
_entity_poly.entity_id
_entity_poly.type
_entity_poly.pdbx_seq_one_letter_code
_entity_poly.pdbx_strand_id
1 'polypeptide(L)'
;MERRIIHLNIADFSVAVERLIDTSLKGKPLIIADPAPRAVVFDMSDEAYADGVRKGMLLSMAQRRCRSAVLLPPRPEQYRKVLHRCLEHALHYTPLVERSSGSGHLYLDVTGTHRLFGPAPDIGWRLRKTLRQDLGLDPIWSLAANKVVA
;
A
#
# COMPACT_ATOMS: atom_id res chain seq x y z
N MET A 1 -16.87 25.80 4.57
CA MET A 1 -15.45 25.41 4.48
C MET A 1 -15.28 24.29 3.44
N GLU A 2 -14.39 24.50 2.52
CA GLU A 2 -14.12 23.50 1.49
C GLU A 2 -13.47 22.25 2.08
N ARG A 3 -13.98 21.07 1.69
CA ARG A 3 -13.40 19.80 2.17
C ARG A 3 -12.02 19.55 1.56
N ARG A 4 -11.11 19.05 2.38
CA ARG A 4 -9.76 18.67 1.99
C ARG A 4 -9.53 17.23 2.40
N ILE A 5 -9.45 16.35 1.42
CA ILE A 5 -9.21 14.93 1.64
C ILE A 5 -7.88 14.54 1.01
N ILE A 6 -6.98 14.00 1.82
CA ILE A 6 -5.73 13.40 1.35
C ILE A 6 -5.99 11.93 1.12
N HIS A 7 -5.71 11.47 -0.09
CA HIS A 7 -5.64 10.05 -0.41
C HIS A 7 -4.19 9.63 -0.43
N LEU A 8 -3.86 8.66 0.40
CA LEU A 8 -2.54 8.05 0.48
C LEU A 8 -2.62 6.64 -0.09
N ASN A 9 -1.75 6.33 -1.04
CA ASN A 9 -1.70 5.01 -1.67
C ASN A 9 -0.29 4.44 -1.58
N ILE A 10 -0.19 3.27 -0.97
CA ILE A 10 1.02 2.47 -0.96
C ILE A 10 0.83 1.39 -2.02
N ALA A 11 1.43 1.62 -3.18
CA ALA A 11 1.32 0.69 -4.31
C ALA A 11 1.89 -0.68 -3.94
N ASP A 12 1.24 -1.74 -4.42
CA ASP A 12 1.64 -3.12 -4.18
C ASP A 12 1.93 -3.38 -2.70
N PHE A 13 0.98 -3.02 -1.85
CA PHE A 13 1.18 -2.94 -0.41
C PHE A 13 1.72 -4.24 0.20
N SER A 14 1.13 -5.39 -0.13
CA SER A 14 1.59 -6.67 0.40
C SER A 14 3.01 -7.00 -0.05
N VAL A 15 3.36 -6.72 -1.30
CA VAL A 15 4.72 -6.87 -1.81
C VAL A 15 5.68 -5.94 -1.08
N ALA A 16 5.28 -4.69 -0.86
CA ALA A 16 6.09 -3.72 -0.12
C ALA A 16 6.39 -4.22 1.30
N VAL A 17 5.38 -4.76 1.98
CA VAL A 17 5.55 -5.32 3.33
C VAL A 17 6.49 -6.53 3.31
N GLU A 18 6.33 -7.46 2.34
CA GLU A 18 7.21 -8.62 2.23
C GLU A 18 8.66 -8.20 2.02
N ARG A 19 8.90 -7.16 1.21
CA ARG A 19 10.25 -6.64 0.97
C ARG A 19 10.84 -5.91 2.17
N LEU A 20 10.00 -5.39 3.08
CA LEU A 20 10.48 -4.85 4.35
C LEU A 20 10.93 -5.95 5.30
N ILE A 21 10.21 -7.07 5.33
CA ILE A 21 10.54 -8.21 6.18
C ILE A 21 11.79 -8.91 5.69
N ASP A 22 11.92 -9.07 4.38
CA ASP A 22 13.08 -9.69 3.75
C ASP A 22 13.60 -8.80 2.62
N THR A 23 14.65 -8.04 2.93
CA THR A 23 15.24 -7.09 1.98
C THR A 23 15.92 -7.75 0.78
N SER A 24 16.23 -9.05 0.86
CA SER A 24 16.78 -9.80 -0.27
C SER A 24 15.79 -9.95 -1.42
N LEU A 25 14.50 -9.71 -1.17
CA LEU A 25 13.44 -9.78 -2.17
C LEU A 25 13.36 -8.53 -3.05
N LYS A 26 14.09 -7.48 -2.72
CA LYS A 26 14.10 -6.24 -3.53
C LYS A 26 14.61 -6.52 -4.95
N GLY A 27 13.88 -6.01 -5.94
CA GLY A 27 14.23 -6.18 -7.34
C GLY A 27 13.92 -7.54 -7.93
N LYS A 28 13.48 -8.50 -7.13
CA LYS A 28 13.09 -9.83 -7.61
C LYS A 28 11.62 -9.87 -7.95
N PRO A 29 11.22 -10.60 -9.00
CA PRO A 29 9.80 -10.81 -9.25
C PRO A 29 9.20 -11.66 -8.13
N LEU A 30 8.06 -11.23 -7.59
CA LEU A 30 7.35 -11.90 -6.50
C LEU A 30 5.92 -12.21 -6.91
N ILE A 31 5.45 -13.39 -6.50
CA ILE A 31 4.05 -13.78 -6.57
C ILE A 31 3.62 -14.15 -5.15
N ILE A 32 2.56 -13.52 -4.68
CA ILE A 32 1.96 -13.85 -3.37
C ILE A 32 0.70 -14.66 -3.63
N ALA A 33 0.73 -15.91 -3.20
CA ALA A 33 -0.40 -16.85 -3.35
C ALA A 33 -0.20 -18.01 -2.40
N ASP A 34 -1.31 -18.66 -2.01
CA ASP A 34 -1.23 -19.93 -1.28
C ASP A 34 -0.62 -21.00 -2.19
N PRO A 35 0.28 -21.85 -1.66
CA PRO A 35 0.88 -22.93 -2.45
C PRO A 35 -0.08 -24.14 -2.57
N ALA A 36 -1.24 -23.93 -3.17
CA ALA A 36 -2.30 -24.93 -3.31
C ALA A 36 -2.64 -25.13 -4.79
N PRO A 37 -3.15 -26.35 -5.17
CA PRO A 37 -3.34 -26.69 -6.58
C PRO A 37 -4.25 -25.75 -7.38
N ARG A 38 -5.24 -25.15 -6.75
CA ARG A 38 -6.19 -24.23 -7.40
C ARG A 38 -6.06 -22.80 -6.90
N ALA A 39 -4.93 -22.47 -6.30
CA ALA A 39 -4.69 -21.13 -5.80
C ALA A 39 -4.68 -20.10 -6.93
N VAL A 40 -5.08 -18.89 -6.59
CA VAL A 40 -5.01 -17.74 -7.47
C VAL A 40 -4.03 -16.72 -6.91
N VAL A 41 -3.50 -15.87 -7.78
CA VAL A 41 -2.57 -14.82 -7.38
C VAL A 41 -3.30 -13.82 -6.48
N PHE A 42 -2.81 -13.65 -5.27
CA PHE A 42 -3.29 -12.65 -4.32
C PHE A 42 -2.72 -11.27 -4.65
N ASP A 43 -1.42 -11.21 -4.90
CA ASP A 43 -0.71 -10.00 -5.29
C ASP A 43 0.58 -10.37 -6.04
N MET A 44 1.18 -9.41 -6.71
CA MET A 44 2.42 -9.61 -7.45
C MET A 44 3.23 -8.32 -7.48
N SER A 45 4.53 -8.45 -7.68
CA SER A 45 5.43 -7.32 -7.88
C SER A 45 5.31 -6.72 -9.28
N ASP A 46 5.83 -5.52 -9.47
CA ASP A 46 5.89 -4.88 -10.80
C ASP A 46 6.66 -5.74 -11.81
N GLU A 47 7.73 -6.40 -11.37
CA GLU A 47 8.54 -7.28 -12.22
C GLU A 47 7.70 -8.46 -12.73
N ALA A 48 6.90 -9.08 -11.85
CA ALA A 48 6.01 -10.16 -12.25
C ALA A 48 4.86 -9.64 -13.12
N TYR A 49 4.34 -8.47 -12.83
CA TYR A 49 3.32 -7.82 -13.65
C TYR A 49 3.82 -7.59 -15.08
N ALA A 50 5.08 -7.15 -15.21
CA ALA A 50 5.69 -6.94 -16.53
C ALA A 50 5.76 -8.23 -17.34
N ASP A 51 5.89 -9.38 -16.69
CA ASP A 51 5.89 -10.70 -17.32
C ASP A 51 4.49 -11.24 -17.59
N GLY A 52 3.45 -10.50 -17.28
CA GLY A 52 2.06 -10.87 -17.55
C GLY A 52 1.28 -11.47 -16.40
N VAL A 53 1.83 -11.46 -15.18
CA VAL A 53 1.10 -11.94 -13.98
C VAL A 53 0.05 -10.92 -13.57
N ARG A 54 -1.13 -11.40 -13.21
CA ARG A 54 -2.27 -10.56 -12.80
C ARG A 54 -2.94 -11.16 -11.56
N LYS A 55 -3.49 -10.28 -10.71
CA LYS A 55 -4.29 -10.71 -9.54
C LYS A 55 -5.48 -11.55 -10.01
N GLY A 56 -5.78 -12.61 -9.27
CA GLY A 56 -6.87 -13.53 -9.60
C GLY A 56 -6.53 -14.57 -10.65
N MET A 57 -5.36 -14.48 -11.28
CA MET A 57 -4.88 -15.49 -12.23
C MET A 57 -4.57 -16.79 -11.48
N LEU A 58 -4.79 -17.94 -12.12
CA LEU A 58 -4.35 -19.23 -11.57
C LEU A 58 -2.84 -19.20 -11.34
N LEU A 59 -2.42 -19.68 -10.17
CA LEU A 59 -1.01 -19.70 -9.80
C LEU A 59 -0.16 -20.47 -10.82
N SER A 60 -0.65 -21.59 -11.33
CA SER A 60 0.07 -22.39 -12.34
C SER A 60 0.33 -21.58 -13.63
N MET A 61 -0.63 -20.77 -14.05
CA MET A 61 -0.47 -19.90 -15.20
C MET A 61 0.54 -18.77 -14.90
N ALA A 62 0.43 -18.16 -13.72
CA ALA A 62 1.34 -17.10 -13.30
C ALA A 62 2.79 -17.60 -13.26
N GLN A 63 3.02 -18.78 -12.72
CA GLN A 63 4.36 -19.38 -12.64
C GLN A 63 4.94 -19.70 -14.03
N ARG A 64 4.10 -20.04 -14.99
CA ARG A 64 4.54 -20.23 -16.38
C ARG A 64 4.91 -18.92 -17.06
N ARG A 65 4.23 -17.83 -16.70
CA ARG A 65 4.51 -16.50 -17.27
C ARG A 65 5.75 -15.85 -16.66
N CYS A 66 5.99 -16.09 -15.38
CA CYS A 66 7.15 -15.55 -14.67
C CYS A 66 7.85 -16.68 -13.92
N ARG A 67 8.71 -17.41 -14.60
CA ARG A 67 9.39 -18.60 -14.06
C ARG A 67 10.37 -18.28 -12.96
N SER A 68 10.95 -17.09 -12.97
CA SER A 68 11.92 -16.65 -11.96
C SER A 68 11.26 -16.10 -10.70
N ALA A 69 9.94 -16.01 -10.65
CA ALA A 69 9.25 -15.43 -9.51
C ALA A 69 9.44 -16.25 -8.24
N VAL A 70 9.69 -15.54 -7.15
CA VAL A 70 9.67 -16.12 -5.81
C VAL A 70 8.21 -16.21 -5.36
N LEU A 71 7.77 -17.39 -4.98
CA LEU A 71 6.42 -17.62 -4.46
C LEU A 71 6.43 -17.45 -2.95
N LEU A 72 5.55 -16.56 -2.45
CA LEU A 72 5.37 -16.33 -1.02
C LEU A 72 3.90 -16.56 -0.65
N PRO A 73 3.62 -17.27 0.46
CA PRO A 73 2.25 -17.32 0.96
C PRO A 73 1.82 -15.96 1.49
N PRO A 74 0.54 -15.59 1.39
CA PRO A 74 0.06 -14.34 1.94
C PRO A 74 0.14 -14.34 3.47
N ARG A 75 0.49 -13.20 4.05
CA ARG A 75 0.57 -13.00 5.50
C ARG A 75 -0.31 -11.82 5.94
N PRO A 76 -1.64 -11.99 5.93
CA PRO A 76 -2.58 -10.89 6.18
C PRO A 76 -2.35 -10.19 7.52
N GLU A 77 -1.94 -10.93 8.56
CA GLU A 77 -1.66 -10.36 9.87
C GLU A 77 -0.50 -9.35 9.82
N GLN A 78 0.56 -9.66 9.09
CA GLN A 78 1.69 -8.76 8.93
C GLN A 78 1.28 -7.51 8.15
N TYR A 79 0.47 -7.67 7.12
CA TYR A 79 -0.02 -6.54 6.32
C TYR A 79 -0.90 -5.62 7.16
N ARG A 80 -1.79 -6.19 7.98
CA ARG A 80 -2.63 -5.41 8.90
C ARG A 80 -1.81 -4.64 9.93
N LYS A 81 -0.77 -5.25 10.49
CA LYS A 81 0.10 -4.58 11.46
C LYS A 81 0.78 -3.36 10.84
N VAL A 82 1.32 -3.50 9.65
CA VAL A 82 1.98 -2.38 8.96
C VAL A 82 0.97 -1.28 8.60
N LEU A 83 -0.21 -1.67 8.10
CA LEU A 83 -1.25 -0.70 7.78
C LEU A 83 -1.71 0.05 9.04
N HIS A 84 -1.81 -0.65 10.15
CA HIS A 84 -2.16 -0.03 11.46
C HIS A 84 -1.12 1.02 11.87
N ARG A 85 0.15 0.75 11.67
CA ARG A 85 1.22 1.73 11.95
C ARG A 85 1.12 2.95 11.03
N CYS A 86 0.77 2.77 9.78
CA CYS A 86 0.49 3.88 8.88
C CYS A 86 -0.70 4.71 9.39
N LEU A 87 -1.75 4.04 9.85
CA LEU A 87 -2.92 4.67 10.41
C LEU A 87 -2.57 5.51 11.65
N GLU A 88 -1.72 4.99 12.54
CA GLU A 88 -1.27 5.73 13.73
C GLU A 88 -0.59 7.04 13.36
N HIS A 89 0.26 7.04 12.35
CA HIS A 89 0.90 8.26 11.85
C HIS A 89 -0.12 9.24 11.28
N ALA A 90 -1.12 8.74 10.55
CA ALA A 90 -2.17 9.58 9.97
C ALA A 90 -3.05 10.22 11.06
N LEU A 91 -3.33 9.48 12.14
CA LEU A 91 -4.16 9.96 13.25
C LEU A 91 -3.50 11.12 14.02
N HIS A 92 -2.20 11.35 13.85
CA HIS A 92 -1.54 12.52 14.37
C HIS A 92 -2.12 13.83 13.81
N TYR A 93 -2.60 13.81 12.57
CA TYR A 93 -3.10 15.01 11.89
C TYR A 93 -4.62 15.16 11.97
N THR A 94 -5.34 14.08 12.01
CA THR A 94 -6.81 14.08 12.02
C THR A 94 -7.36 12.78 12.58
N PRO A 95 -8.47 12.82 13.35
CA PRO A 95 -9.17 11.59 13.75
C PRO A 95 -10.02 11.00 12.62
N LEU A 96 -10.24 11.74 11.54
CA LEU A 96 -11.11 11.33 10.44
C LEU A 96 -10.29 10.62 9.36
N VAL A 97 -9.90 9.40 9.66
CA VAL A 97 -9.12 8.54 8.76
C VAL A 97 -9.93 7.31 8.41
N GLU A 98 -10.00 7.01 7.12
CA GLU A 98 -10.65 5.82 6.61
C GLU A 98 -9.64 4.99 5.82
N ARG A 99 -9.62 3.70 6.09
CA ARG A 99 -8.80 2.76 5.33
C ARG A 99 -9.68 1.93 4.41
N SER A 100 -9.18 1.68 3.22
CA SER A 100 -9.77 0.71 2.31
C SER A 100 -9.27 -0.68 2.67
N SER A 101 -10.17 -1.65 2.77
CA SER A 101 -9.82 -3.01 3.18
C SER A 101 -8.77 -3.63 2.25
N GLY A 102 -7.62 -3.97 2.82
CA GLY A 102 -6.61 -4.82 2.19
C GLY A 102 -5.78 -4.21 1.07
N SER A 103 -5.86 -2.91 0.77
CA SER A 103 -5.25 -2.36 -0.44
C SER A 103 -4.22 -1.25 -0.24
N GLY A 104 -3.81 -0.94 0.98
CA GLY A 104 -2.81 0.11 1.22
C GLY A 104 -3.28 1.53 0.92
N HIS A 105 -4.58 1.76 0.88
CA HIS A 105 -5.18 3.07 0.68
C HIS A 105 -5.67 3.65 2.00
N LEU A 106 -5.33 4.90 2.25
CA LEU A 106 -5.85 5.67 3.38
C LEU A 106 -6.44 6.98 2.88
N TYR A 107 -7.55 7.38 3.46
CA TYR A 107 -8.19 8.67 3.21
C TYR A 107 -8.22 9.46 4.51
N LEU A 108 -7.66 10.67 4.48
CA LEU A 108 -7.61 11.56 5.63
C LEU A 108 -8.44 12.81 5.32
N ASP A 109 -9.44 13.08 6.14
CA ASP A 109 -10.16 14.35 6.06
C ASP A 109 -9.43 15.36 6.94
N VAL A 110 -8.67 16.24 6.32
CA VAL A 110 -7.89 17.29 6.99
C VAL A 110 -8.55 18.66 6.91
N THR A 111 -9.84 18.70 6.58
CA THR A 111 -10.62 19.93 6.57
C THR A 111 -10.53 20.60 7.94
N GLY A 112 -10.18 21.89 7.96
CA GLY A 112 -10.13 22.67 9.20
C GLY A 112 -8.86 22.51 10.02
N THR A 113 -7.89 21.68 9.61
CA THR A 113 -6.64 21.47 10.36
C THR A 113 -5.56 22.51 10.04
N HIS A 114 -5.84 23.49 9.17
CA HIS A 114 -4.89 24.45 8.67
C HIS A 114 -4.14 25.22 9.78
N ARG A 115 -4.85 25.61 10.84
CA ARG A 115 -4.23 26.39 11.93
C ARG A 115 -3.23 25.58 12.74
N LEU A 116 -3.42 24.26 12.83
CA LEU A 116 -2.55 23.38 13.60
C LEU A 116 -1.37 22.88 12.79
N PHE A 117 -1.59 22.53 11.54
CA PHE A 117 -0.61 21.79 10.73
C PHE A 117 -0.25 22.48 9.42
N GLY A 118 -0.82 23.65 9.15
CA GLY A 118 -0.61 24.36 7.89
C GLY A 118 -1.44 23.82 6.74
N PRO A 119 -1.11 24.19 5.50
CA PRO A 119 -1.85 23.77 4.32
C PRO A 119 -1.87 22.25 4.17
N ALA A 120 -2.96 21.70 3.62
CA ALA A 120 -3.12 20.27 3.43
C ALA A 120 -1.95 19.62 2.66
N PRO A 121 -1.36 20.22 1.60
CA PRO A 121 -0.18 19.66 0.95
C PRO A 121 1.00 19.41 1.90
N ASP A 122 1.20 20.27 2.88
CA ASP A 122 2.28 20.10 3.85
C ASP A 122 2.07 18.85 4.73
N ILE A 123 0.81 18.53 5.05
CA ILE A 123 0.47 17.31 5.77
C ILE A 123 0.84 16.10 4.91
N GLY A 124 0.47 16.10 3.64
CA GLY A 124 0.78 15.02 2.71
C GLY A 124 2.29 14.76 2.61
N TRP A 125 3.08 15.82 2.44
CA TRP A 125 4.54 15.72 2.36
C TRP A 125 5.16 15.22 3.66
N ARG A 126 4.74 15.73 4.81
CA ARG A 126 5.26 15.29 6.11
C ARG A 126 4.90 13.87 6.42
N LEU A 127 3.67 13.46 6.14
CA LEU A 127 3.23 12.09 6.36
C LEU A 127 4.00 11.13 5.46
N ARG A 128 4.18 11.44 4.20
CA ARG A 128 5.01 10.63 3.30
C ARG A 128 6.43 10.47 3.81
N LYS A 129 7.04 11.57 4.25
CA LYS A 129 8.40 11.56 4.79
C LYS A 129 8.49 10.67 6.02
N THR A 130 7.53 10.80 6.94
CA THR A 130 7.48 10.01 8.17
C THR A 130 7.35 8.51 7.87
N LEU A 131 6.46 8.14 6.95
CA LEU A 131 6.28 6.73 6.57
C LEU A 131 7.54 6.16 5.90
N ARG A 132 8.24 6.96 5.11
CA ARG A 132 9.51 6.54 4.51
C ARG A 132 10.59 6.32 5.57
N GLN A 133 10.72 7.23 6.52
CA GLN A 133 11.76 7.17 7.56
C GLN A 133 11.47 6.09 8.60
N ASP A 134 10.23 5.98 9.08
CA ASP A 134 9.89 5.09 10.17
C ASP A 134 9.54 3.68 9.73
N LEU A 135 8.91 3.53 8.56
CA LEU A 135 8.40 2.25 8.09
C LEU A 135 9.07 1.76 6.80
N GLY A 136 9.86 2.58 6.12
CA GLY A 136 10.48 2.19 4.85
C GLY A 136 9.51 2.08 3.69
N LEU A 137 8.31 2.66 3.81
CA LEU A 137 7.30 2.67 2.75
C LEU A 137 7.40 3.94 1.92
N ASP A 138 7.00 3.86 0.66
CA ASP A 138 7.01 5.02 -0.25
C ASP A 138 5.62 5.28 -0.81
N PRO A 139 4.74 5.93 -0.03
CA PRO A 139 3.39 6.22 -0.48
C PRO A 139 3.34 7.34 -1.51
N ILE A 140 2.34 7.25 -2.38
CA ILE A 140 1.92 8.33 -3.27
C ILE A 140 0.71 8.98 -2.63
N TRP A 141 0.60 10.31 -2.71
CA TRP A 141 -0.55 11.00 -2.16
C TRP A 141 -1.15 11.99 -3.14
N SER A 142 -2.44 12.24 -3.00
CA SER A 142 -3.18 13.25 -3.74
C SER A 142 -4.13 13.99 -2.81
N LEU A 143 -4.59 15.15 -3.25
CA LEU A 143 -5.49 16.01 -2.48
C LEU A 143 -6.70 16.34 -3.33
N ALA A 144 -7.89 16.18 -2.78
CA ALA A 144 -9.14 16.50 -3.46
C ALA A 144 -10.25 16.92 -2.49
N ALA A 145 -11.36 17.38 -3.03
CA ALA A 145 -12.52 17.78 -2.26
C ALA A 145 -13.39 16.58 -1.82
N ASN A 146 -13.18 15.41 -2.39
CA ASN A 146 -13.90 14.19 -2.04
C ASN A 146 -13.09 12.94 -2.38
N LYS A 147 -13.52 11.78 -1.86
CA LYS A 147 -12.79 10.51 -2.04
C LYS A 147 -12.76 10.01 -3.50
N VAL A 148 -13.74 10.37 -4.29
CA VAL A 148 -13.82 9.90 -5.69
C VAL A 148 -12.75 10.56 -6.55
N VAL A 149 -12.41 11.83 -6.25
CA VAL A 149 -11.44 12.61 -7.01
C VAL A 149 -10.01 12.47 -6.46
N ALA A 150 -9.91 12.16 -5.16
CA ALA A 150 -8.61 12.05 -4.48
C ALA A 150 -7.75 10.91 -4.99
#